data_02899762f03dffd6c56643a90f112829
#
_entry.id   02899762f03dffd6c56643a90f112829
#
_cell.length_a   1.000
_cell.length_b   1.000
_cell.length_c   1.000
_cell.angle_alpha   90.00
_cell.angle_beta   90.00
_cell.angle_gamma   90.00
#
_symmetry.space_group_name_H-M   'P 1'
#
loop_
_entity.id
_entity.type
_entity.pdbx_description
1 polymer ?
#
loop_
_entity_poly.entity_id
_entity_poly.type
_entity_poly.pdbx_seq_one_letter_code
_entity_poly.pdbx_strand_id
1 'polypeptide(L)'
;MFLAAVSGGLVALGLVATASSLGAAFFGFGLVLLPTLAFVGLVTFARTLQTSMEDTEYARRIALLRGYYFEHAPEISTYLLSAPPAERLHMQRVPGDRWQGYRTVAGMVAVITAVLAGSTAALAAILIFDHSLAAAVISGAVVALPVMVAMIRHQDSAWQHAAAERLRPGEE
;
A
#
# COMPACT_ATOMS: atom_id res chain seq x y z
N MET A 1 -7.67 9.41 -5.32
CA MET A 1 -8.26 8.92 -6.58
C MET A 1 -8.54 7.42 -6.58
N PHE A 2 -7.59 6.54 -6.17
CA PHE A 2 -7.80 5.07 -6.16
C PHE A 2 -9.05 4.62 -5.40
N LEU A 3 -9.24 5.07 -4.15
CA LEU A 3 -10.42 4.73 -3.34
C LEU A 3 -11.74 5.14 -4.01
N ALA A 4 -11.78 6.29 -4.66
CA ALA A 4 -12.96 6.74 -5.39
C ALA A 4 -13.26 5.82 -6.59
N ALA A 5 -12.23 5.38 -7.32
CA ALA A 5 -12.39 4.43 -8.42
C ALA A 5 -12.91 3.07 -7.92
N VAL A 6 -12.37 2.56 -6.82
CA VAL A 6 -12.84 1.31 -6.19
C VAL A 6 -14.30 1.45 -5.73
N SER A 7 -14.63 2.53 -5.02
CA SER A 7 -16.01 2.76 -4.55
C SER A 7 -16.99 2.89 -5.70
N GLY A 8 -16.65 3.68 -6.73
CA GLY A 8 -17.49 3.83 -7.93
C GLY A 8 -17.67 2.51 -8.69
N GLY A 9 -16.59 1.74 -8.82
CA GLY A 9 -16.62 0.42 -9.45
C GLY A 9 -17.48 -0.58 -8.71
N LEU A 10 -17.42 -0.62 -7.36
CA LEU A 10 -18.26 -1.50 -6.56
C LEU A 10 -19.74 -1.09 -6.60
N VAL A 11 -20.04 0.22 -6.62
CA VAL A 11 -21.40 0.71 -6.81
C VAL A 11 -21.93 0.31 -8.20
N ALA A 12 -21.15 0.49 -9.25
CA ALA A 12 -21.52 0.07 -10.60
C ALA A 12 -21.77 -1.45 -10.67
N LEU A 13 -20.91 -2.24 -10.04
CA LEU A 13 -21.08 -3.70 -9.96
C LEU A 13 -22.38 -4.07 -9.21
N GLY A 14 -22.70 -3.37 -8.11
CA GLY A 14 -23.94 -3.55 -7.38
C GLY A 14 -25.19 -3.22 -8.22
N LEU A 15 -25.14 -2.14 -9.01
CA LEU A 15 -26.23 -1.79 -9.92
C LEU A 15 -26.43 -2.82 -11.03
N VAL A 16 -25.35 -3.34 -11.61
CA VAL A 16 -25.42 -4.42 -12.60
C VAL A 16 -25.97 -5.71 -11.96
N ALA A 17 -25.59 -6.02 -10.72
CA ALA A 17 -26.11 -7.18 -9.99
C ALA A 17 -27.63 -7.11 -9.83
N THR A 18 -28.17 -5.95 -9.45
CA THR A 18 -29.62 -5.75 -9.30
C THR A 18 -30.36 -5.76 -10.64
N ALA A 19 -29.79 -5.14 -11.67
CA ALA A 19 -30.40 -5.05 -13.00
C ALA A 19 -30.40 -6.38 -13.76
N SER A 20 -29.38 -7.22 -13.57
CA SER A 20 -29.20 -8.49 -14.30
C SER A 20 -29.57 -9.73 -13.49
N SER A 21 -30.10 -9.56 -12.27
CA SER A 21 -30.43 -10.67 -11.36
C SER A 21 -29.26 -11.69 -11.22
N LEU A 22 -28.03 -11.19 -11.09
CA LEU A 22 -26.80 -11.97 -11.04
C LEU A 22 -26.56 -12.85 -12.29
N GLY A 23 -27.04 -12.40 -13.44
CA GLY A 23 -26.88 -13.10 -14.72
C GLY A 23 -25.49 -12.91 -15.36
N ALA A 24 -25.36 -13.38 -16.61
CA ALA A 24 -24.11 -13.34 -17.37
C ALA A 24 -23.47 -11.92 -17.46
N ALA A 25 -24.28 -10.88 -17.51
CA ALA A 25 -23.81 -9.50 -17.54
C ALA A 25 -23.08 -9.11 -16.25
N PHE A 26 -23.54 -9.55 -15.08
CA PHE A 26 -22.85 -9.33 -13.80
C PHE A 26 -21.49 -10.01 -13.77
N PHE A 27 -21.41 -11.27 -14.15
CA PHE A 27 -20.15 -12.01 -14.18
C PHE A 27 -19.17 -11.43 -15.20
N GLY A 28 -19.64 -11.11 -16.42
CA GLY A 28 -18.80 -10.52 -17.46
C GLY A 28 -18.25 -9.15 -17.03
N PHE A 29 -19.11 -8.29 -16.49
CA PHE A 29 -18.69 -6.97 -16.00
C PHE A 29 -17.73 -7.10 -14.80
N GLY A 30 -18.03 -7.97 -13.82
CA GLY A 30 -17.20 -8.19 -12.66
C GLY A 30 -15.81 -8.74 -13.00
N LEU A 31 -15.72 -9.68 -13.93
CA LEU A 31 -14.46 -10.28 -14.39
C LEU A 31 -13.56 -9.29 -15.16
N VAL A 32 -14.11 -8.23 -15.71
CA VAL A 32 -13.32 -7.16 -16.33
C VAL A 32 -12.98 -6.08 -15.30
N LEU A 33 -13.96 -5.65 -14.51
CA LEU A 33 -13.81 -4.55 -13.57
C LEU A 33 -12.84 -4.87 -12.42
N LEU A 34 -13.03 -6.02 -11.74
CA LEU A 34 -12.24 -6.35 -10.55
C LEU A 34 -10.75 -6.50 -10.84
N PRO A 35 -10.30 -7.24 -11.88
CA PRO A 35 -8.87 -7.31 -12.19
C PRO A 35 -8.31 -5.96 -12.66
N THR A 36 -9.11 -5.15 -13.36
CA THR A 36 -8.68 -3.80 -13.74
C THR A 36 -8.44 -2.93 -12.50
N LEU A 37 -9.36 -2.95 -11.53
CA LEU A 37 -9.18 -2.23 -10.26
C LEU A 37 -8.01 -2.80 -9.44
N ALA A 38 -7.81 -4.11 -9.44
CA ALA A 38 -6.67 -4.74 -8.78
C ALA A 38 -5.34 -4.29 -9.42
N PHE A 39 -5.27 -4.20 -10.74
CA PHE A 39 -4.10 -3.70 -11.46
C PHE A 39 -3.83 -2.23 -11.12
N VAL A 40 -4.85 -1.36 -11.15
CA VAL A 40 -4.72 0.05 -10.73
C VAL A 40 -4.25 0.13 -9.27
N GLY A 41 -4.75 -0.74 -8.40
CA GLY A 41 -4.31 -0.85 -7.01
C GLY A 41 -2.83 -1.21 -6.89
N LEU A 42 -2.35 -2.17 -7.68
CA LEU A 42 -0.94 -2.56 -7.70
C LEU A 42 -0.03 -1.40 -8.14
N VAL A 43 -0.40 -0.69 -9.20
CA VAL A 43 0.34 0.50 -9.67
C VAL A 43 0.32 1.60 -8.61
N THR A 44 -0.83 1.83 -7.98
CA THR A 44 -0.97 2.84 -6.91
C THR A 44 -0.09 2.48 -5.72
N PHE A 45 -0.05 1.20 -5.33
CA PHE A 45 0.82 0.71 -4.25
C PHE A 45 2.29 0.98 -4.55
N ALA A 46 2.77 0.61 -5.75
CA ALA A 46 4.17 0.82 -6.14
C ALA A 46 4.54 2.31 -6.12
N ARG A 47 3.67 3.18 -6.65
CA ARG A 47 3.85 4.64 -6.62
C ARG A 47 3.88 5.19 -5.19
N THR A 48 2.93 4.76 -4.35
CA THR A 48 2.85 5.22 -2.95
C THR A 48 4.10 4.80 -2.17
N LEU A 49 4.60 3.58 -2.39
CA LEU A 49 5.82 3.09 -1.77
C LEU A 49 7.03 3.92 -2.21
N GLN A 50 7.18 4.18 -3.50
CA GLN A 50 8.26 5.01 -4.04
C GLN A 50 8.24 6.42 -3.45
N THR A 51 7.10 7.10 -3.45
CA THR A 51 6.95 8.44 -2.89
C THR A 51 7.29 8.47 -1.39
N SER A 52 6.86 7.46 -0.62
CA SER A 52 7.18 7.37 0.81
C SER A 52 8.69 7.22 1.07
N MET A 53 9.41 6.55 0.18
CA MET A 53 10.87 6.42 0.28
C MET A 53 11.56 7.75 -0.04
N GLU A 54 11.13 8.46 -1.09
CA GLU A 54 11.63 9.78 -1.47
C GLU A 54 11.39 10.81 -0.35
N ASP A 55 10.19 10.85 0.23
CA ASP A 55 9.84 11.73 1.36
C ASP A 55 10.77 11.51 2.57
N THR A 56 11.11 10.25 2.86
CA THR A 56 12.02 9.91 3.95
C THR A 56 13.44 10.42 3.67
N GLU A 57 13.89 10.34 2.44
CA GLU A 57 15.20 10.86 2.02
C GLU A 57 15.26 12.39 2.14
N TYR A 58 14.21 13.09 1.68
CA TYR A 58 14.12 14.54 1.85
C TYR A 58 14.08 14.94 3.32
N ALA A 59 13.31 14.25 4.15
CA ALA A 59 13.26 14.50 5.59
C ALA A 59 14.65 14.37 6.24
N ARG A 60 15.45 13.39 5.80
CA ARG A 60 16.82 13.21 6.27
C ARG A 60 17.73 14.36 5.86
N ARG A 61 17.70 14.77 4.58
CA ARG A 61 18.49 15.90 4.09
C ARG A 61 18.17 17.19 4.86
N ILE A 62 16.89 17.43 5.11
CA ILE A 62 16.44 18.55 5.93
C ILE A 62 16.98 18.44 7.36
N ALA A 63 16.98 17.24 7.95
CA ALA A 63 17.51 17.03 9.30
C ALA A 63 19.03 17.29 9.38
N LEU A 64 19.80 16.89 8.38
CA LEU A 64 21.24 17.18 8.29
C LEU A 64 21.52 18.68 8.16
N LEU A 65 20.79 19.38 7.29
CA LEU A 65 20.92 20.84 7.14
C LEU A 65 20.58 21.57 8.45
N ARG A 66 19.54 21.13 9.14
CA ARG A 66 19.19 21.70 10.45
C ARG A 66 20.29 21.46 11.48
N GLY A 67 20.91 20.28 11.51
CA GLY A 67 22.07 19.99 12.36
C GLY A 67 23.19 20.97 12.13
N TYR A 68 23.54 21.23 10.89
CA TYR A 68 24.57 22.22 10.52
C TYR A 68 24.24 23.63 11.03
N TYR A 69 22.98 24.08 10.91
CA TYR A 69 22.57 25.40 11.42
C TYR A 69 22.58 25.47 12.95
N PHE A 70 22.25 24.40 13.66
CA PHE A 70 22.38 24.37 15.12
C PHE A 70 23.82 24.55 15.59
N GLU A 71 24.79 24.02 14.85
CA GLU A 71 26.21 24.11 15.21
C GLU A 71 26.82 25.48 14.84
N HIS A 72 26.40 26.07 13.71
CA HIS A 72 27.05 27.27 13.15
C HIS A 72 26.26 28.57 13.36
N ALA A 73 25.00 28.50 13.73
CA ALA A 73 24.16 29.70 13.95
C ALA A 73 23.18 29.44 15.12
N PRO A 74 23.65 29.36 16.37
CA PRO A 74 22.84 29.06 17.55
C PRO A 74 21.71 30.08 17.80
N GLU A 75 21.87 31.32 17.33
CA GLU A 75 20.85 32.37 17.39
C GLU A 75 19.58 32.05 16.61
N ILE A 76 19.66 31.18 15.58
CA ILE A 76 18.48 30.74 14.79
C ILE A 76 17.74 29.62 15.48
N SER A 77 18.33 28.99 16.49
CA SER A 77 17.75 27.83 17.19
C SER A 77 16.35 28.09 17.74
N THR A 78 16.08 29.34 18.18
CA THR A 78 14.78 29.76 18.70
C THR A 78 13.68 29.77 17.64
N TYR A 79 14.04 29.94 16.37
CA TYR A 79 13.11 29.91 15.23
C TYR A 79 12.97 28.52 14.63
N LEU A 80 13.91 27.64 14.90
CA LEU A 80 13.84 26.23 14.51
C LEU A 80 12.97 25.48 15.53
N LEU A 81 11.67 25.70 15.51
CA LEU A 81 10.62 25.15 16.40
C LEU A 81 10.55 23.62 16.42
N SER A 82 11.67 22.93 16.45
CA SER A 82 11.71 21.50 16.27
C SER A 82 12.74 20.85 17.18
N ALA A 83 12.36 19.71 17.79
CA ALA A 83 13.27 18.84 18.53
C ALA A 83 14.59 18.57 17.77
N PRO A 84 15.71 18.42 18.48
CA PRO A 84 17.01 18.09 17.88
C PRO A 84 16.92 16.96 16.87
N PRO A 85 17.72 16.96 15.79
CA PRO A 85 17.64 15.96 14.74
C PRO A 85 17.74 14.50 15.23
N ALA A 86 18.53 14.27 16.28
CA ALA A 86 18.68 12.96 16.92
C ALA A 86 17.38 12.45 17.55
N GLU A 87 16.62 13.32 18.23
CA GLU A 87 15.39 12.98 18.92
C GLU A 87 14.25 12.67 17.93
N ARG A 88 14.19 13.39 16.79
CA ARG A 88 13.23 13.11 15.71
C ARG A 88 13.50 11.80 14.99
N LEU A 89 14.77 11.48 14.76
CA LEU A 89 15.14 10.19 14.19
C LEU A 89 14.77 9.02 15.13
N HIS A 90 14.83 9.26 16.44
CA HIS A 90 14.35 8.31 17.44
C HIS A 90 12.83 8.23 17.49
N MET A 91 12.11 9.34 17.38
CA MET A 91 10.63 9.34 17.34
C MET A 91 10.05 8.71 16.08
N GLN A 92 10.74 8.84 14.93
CA GLN A 92 10.36 8.14 13.69
C GLN A 92 10.73 6.66 13.72
N ARG A 93 11.65 6.27 14.60
CA ARG A 93 12.04 4.90 14.85
C ARG A 93 11.34 4.40 16.10
N VAL A 94 10.02 4.18 16.05
CA VAL A 94 9.35 3.34 17.03
C VAL A 94 9.71 1.89 16.67
N PRO A 95 10.64 1.24 17.38
CA PRO A 95 11.02 -0.13 17.09
C PRO A 95 9.87 -1.02 17.52
N GLY A 96 9.33 -1.82 16.63
CA GLY A 96 8.61 -3.01 17.02
C GLY A 96 7.11 -3.05 16.82
N ASP A 97 6.47 -2.06 16.21
CA ASP A 97 5.05 -2.23 15.86
C ASP A 97 4.92 -2.91 14.49
N ARG A 98 4.79 -4.25 14.50
CA ARG A 98 4.51 -5.07 13.30
C ARG A 98 3.25 -4.62 12.56
N TRP A 99 2.39 -3.84 13.24
CA TRP A 99 1.16 -3.27 12.70
C TRP A 99 1.38 -1.92 11.98
N GLN A 100 2.54 -1.29 12.13
CA GLN A 100 2.83 0.01 11.55
C GLN A 100 2.82 -0.04 10.00
N GLY A 101 3.26 -1.16 9.41
CA GLY A 101 3.18 -1.39 7.96
C GLY A 101 1.75 -1.37 7.41
N TYR A 102 0.78 -1.89 8.17
CA TYR A 102 -0.64 -1.90 7.77
C TYR A 102 -1.33 -0.54 7.94
N ARG A 103 -0.81 0.32 8.82
CA ARG A 103 -1.37 1.66 9.09
C ARG A 103 -0.89 2.71 8.08
N THR A 104 0.03 2.35 7.21
CA THR A 104 0.46 3.22 6.11
C THR A 104 -0.55 3.23 4.97
N VAL A 105 -0.57 4.30 4.19
CA VAL A 105 -1.42 4.38 2.98
C VAL A 105 -1.09 3.23 2.02
N ALA A 106 0.18 2.87 1.89
CA ALA A 106 0.61 1.73 1.07
C ALA A 106 0.02 0.40 1.58
N GLY A 107 0.00 0.17 2.92
CA GLY A 107 -0.61 -1.01 3.51
C GLY A 107 -2.11 -1.10 3.25
N MET A 108 -2.84 0.01 3.36
CA MET A 108 -4.28 0.05 3.04
C MET A 108 -4.54 -0.30 1.57
N VAL A 109 -3.75 0.27 0.65
CA VAL A 109 -3.85 -0.04 -0.79
C VAL A 109 -3.53 -1.51 -1.06
N ALA A 110 -2.53 -2.09 -0.36
CA ALA A 110 -2.18 -3.50 -0.48
C ALA A 110 -3.35 -4.42 -0.09
N VAL A 111 -4.00 -4.15 1.04
CA VAL A 111 -5.17 -4.92 1.51
C VAL A 111 -6.32 -4.84 0.50
N ILE A 112 -6.68 -3.64 0.05
CA ILE A 112 -7.77 -3.45 -0.92
C ILE A 112 -7.46 -4.18 -2.23
N THR A 113 -6.23 -4.07 -2.73
CA THR A 113 -5.79 -4.74 -3.95
C THR A 113 -5.83 -6.26 -3.82
N ALA A 114 -5.40 -6.81 -2.68
CA ALA A 114 -5.47 -8.23 -2.40
C ALA A 114 -6.92 -8.75 -2.35
N VAL A 115 -7.83 -7.99 -1.73
CA VAL A 115 -9.27 -8.31 -1.72
C VAL A 115 -9.85 -8.30 -3.13
N LEU A 116 -9.54 -7.30 -3.95
CA LEU A 116 -9.99 -7.22 -5.35
C LEU A 116 -9.48 -8.41 -6.18
N ALA A 117 -8.21 -8.79 -6.02
CA ALA A 117 -7.64 -9.96 -6.69
C ALA A 117 -8.33 -11.26 -6.22
N GLY A 118 -8.56 -11.41 -4.92
CA GLY A 118 -9.30 -12.55 -4.37
C GLY A 118 -10.75 -12.61 -4.85
N SER A 119 -11.43 -11.46 -4.92
CA SER A 119 -12.80 -11.38 -5.45
C SER A 119 -12.87 -11.77 -6.92
N THR A 120 -11.85 -11.42 -7.71
CA THR A 120 -11.73 -11.87 -9.10
C THR A 120 -11.66 -13.41 -9.18
N ALA A 121 -10.80 -14.01 -8.37
CA ALA A 121 -10.67 -15.47 -8.33
C ALA A 121 -11.95 -16.15 -7.82
N ALA A 122 -12.62 -15.59 -6.84
CA ALA A 122 -13.90 -16.06 -6.33
C ALA A 122 -15.00 -16.04 -7.43
N LEU A 123 -15.09 -14.93 -8.18
CA LEU A 123 -16.04 -14.83 -9.30
C LEU A 123 -15.75 -15.87 -10.39
N ALA A 124 -14.49 -16.05 -10.75
CA ALA A 124 -14.08 -17.05 -11.73
C ALA A 124 -14.40 -18.48 -11.24
N ALA A 125 -14.17 -18.77 -9.95
CA ALA A 125 -14.48 -20.06 -9.38
C ALA A 125 -15.97 -20.40 -9.39
N ILE A 126 -16.85 -19.43 -9.15
CA ILE A 126 -18.31 -19.61 -9.24
C ILE A 126 -18.72 -20.11 -10.63
N LEU A 127 -18.10 -19.57 -11.68
CA LEU A 127 -18.38 -19.99 -13.06
C LEU A 127 -17.85 -21.37 -13.40
N ILE A 128 -16.72 -21.77 -12.80
CA ILE A 128 -16.06 -23.06 -13.09
C ILE A 128 -16.68 -24.20 -12.28
N PHE A 129 -17.04 -23.94 -11.02
CA PHE A 129 -17.49 -24.96 -10.05
C PHE A 129 -19.00 -24.91 -9.77
N ASP A 130 -19.80 -24.64 -10.78
CA ASP A 130 -21.25 -24.75 -10.77
C ASP A 130 -21.91 -24.06 -9.55
N HIS A 131 -21.55 -22.80 -9.34
CA HIS A 131 -22.06 -21.91 -8.27
C HIS A 131 -21.77 -22.36 -6.83
N SER A 132 -20.72 -23.14 -6.60
CA SER A 132 -20.30 -23.51 -5.25
C SER A 132 -19.73 -22.33 -4.48
N LEU A 133 -20.45 -21.86 -3.45
CA LEU A 133 -19.98 -20.79 -2.56
C LEU A 133 -18.69 -21.17 -1.80
N ALA A 134 -18.57 -22.44 -1.42
CA ALA A 134 -17.37 -22.93 -0.74
C ALA A 134 -16.14 -22.82 -1.65
N ALA A 135 -16.25 -23.22 -2.92
CA ALA A 135 -15.17 -23.07 -3.90
C ALA A 135 -14.81 -21.60 -4.13
N ALA A 136 -15.80 -20.70 -4.18
CA ALA A 136 -15.57 -19.27 -4.34
C ALA A 136 -14.79 -18.67 -3.16
N VAL A 137 -15.18 -18.98 -1.92
CA VAL A 137 -14.51 -18.46 -0.72
C VAL A 137 -13.08 -19.00 -0.62
N ILE A 138 -12.88 -20.30 -0.87
CA ILE A 138 -11.57 -20.93 -0.80
C ILE A 138 -10.64 -20.33 -1.88
N SER A 139 -11.09 -20.26 -3.15
CA SER A 139 -10.27 -19.71 -4.24
C SER A 139 -9.95 -18.23 -4.02
N GLY A 140 -10.91 -17.45 -3.54
CA GLY A 140 -10.71 -16.05 -3.19
C GLY A 140 -9.65 -15.88 -2.09
N ALA A 141 -9.72 -16.67 -1.03
CA ALA A 141 -8.75 -16.65 0.06
C ALA A 141 -7.36 -17.12 -0.39
N VAL A 142 -7.28 -18.18 -1.20
CA VAL A 142 -6.02 -18.72 -1.75
C VAL A 142 -5.30 -17.72 -2.65
N VAL A 143 -6.00 -16.81 -3.29
CA VAL A 143 -5.40 -15.74 -4.10
C VAL A 143 -5.13 -14.47 -3.26
N ALA A 144 -6.08 -14.05 -2.43
CA ALA A 144 -5.94 -12.82 -1.65
C ALA A 144 -4.77 -12.89 -0.66
N LEU A 145 -4.63 -14.00 0.08
CA LEU A 145 -3.60 -14.13 1.11
C LEU A 145 -2.17 -14.07 0.55
N PRO A 146 -1.79 -14.83 -0.51
CA PRO A 146 -0.45 -14.70 -1.09
C PRO A 146 -0.18 -13.33 -1.69
N VAL A 147 -1.15 -12.71 -2.35
CA VAL A 147 -1.01 -11.36 -2.89
C VAL A 147 -0.73 -10.36 -1.77
N MET A 148 -1.50 -10.40 -0.70
CA MET A 148 -1.29 -9.54 0.47
C MET A 148 0.09 -9.76 1.10
N VAL A 149 0.48 -11.01 1.32
CA VAL A 149 1.79 -11.35 1.90
C VAL A 149 2.94 -10.89 0.99
N ALA A 150 2.80 -11.09 -0.33
CA ALA A 150 3.81 -10.65 -1.30
C ALA A 150 3.99 -9.12 -1.29
N MET A 151 2.89 -8.36 -1.26
CA MET A 151 2.95 -6.89 -1.22
C MET A 151 3.58 -6.39 0.08
N ILE A 152 3.25 -6.97 1.22
CA ILE A 152 3.83 -6.62 2.52
C ILE A 152 5.32 -6.95 2.56
N ARG A 153 5.71 -8.15 2.12
CA ARG A 153 7.13 -8.54 2.04
C ARG A 153 7.93 -7.64 1.10
N HIS A 154 7.33 -7.25 -0.02
CA HIS A 154 7.96 -6.31 -0.94
C HIS A 154 8.16 -4.94 -0.28
N GLN A 155 7.17 -4.46 0.46
CA GLN A 155 7.28 -3.22 1.25
C GLN A 155 8.42 -3.34 2.28
N ASP A 156 8.45 -4.40 3.06
CA ASP A 156 9.48 -4.61 4.09
C ASP A 156 10.88 -4.71 3.49
N SER A 157 11.04 -5.43 2.36
CA SER A 157 12.34 -5.54 1.69
C SER A 157 12.81 -4.20 1.14
N ALA A 158 11.93 -3.39 0.56
CA ALA A 158 12.26 -2.06 0.07
C ALA A 158 12.79 -1.15 1.20
N TRP A 159 12.16 -1.18 2.37
CA TRP A 159 12.63 -0.45 3.54
C TRP A 159 13.97 -0.96 4.07
N GLN A 160 14.21 -2.27 4.05
CA GLN A 160 15.48 -2.87 4.48
C GLN A 160 16.62 -2.48 3.54
N HIS A 161 16.41 -2.51 2.22
CA HIS A 161 17.41 -2.07 1.24
C HIS A 161 17.74 -0.59 1.41
N ALA A 162 16.75 0.27 1.54
CA ALA A 162 16.96 1.68 1.81
C ALA A 162 17.69 1.94 3.15
N ALA A 163 17.51 1.09 4.15
CA ALA A 163 18.26 1.17 5.41
C ALA A 163 19.69 0.66 5.27
N ALA A 164 19.95 -0.40 4.49
CA ALA A 164 21.26 -0.98 4.29
C ALA A 164 22.19 -0.06 3.47
N GLU A 165 21.69 0.59 2.43
CA GLU A 165 22.42 1.60 1.66
C GLU A 165 22.89 2.78 2.53
N ARG A 166 22.10 3.13 3.55
CA ARG A 166 22.42 4.20 4.51
C ARG A 166 23.60 3.87 5.43
N LEU A 167 23.91 2.58 5.62
CA LEU A 167 24.98 2.10 6.52
C LEU A 167 26.30 1.91 5.80
N ARG A 168 26.38 2.11 4.50
CA ARG A 168 27.65 2.14 3.76
C ARG A 168 28.25 3.56 3.87
N PRO A 169 29.28 3.78 4.70
CA PRO A 169 29.97 5.07 4.76
C PRO A 169 30.90 5.18 3.55
N GLY A 170 30.64 6.18 2.69
CA GLY A 170 31.67 6.79 1.87
C GLY A 170 32.27 5.95 0.74
N GLU A 171 31.61 5.98 -0.41
CA GLU A 171 32.26 5.96 -1.72
C GLU A 171 31.78 7.22 -2.45
N GLU A 172 32.31 8.38 -2.04
CA GLU A 172 32.36 9.62 -2.81
C GLU A 172 33.76 10.25 -2.67
#